data_ad3f0ef04b94cac8db11b78fc2390c19
#
_entry.id   ad3f0ef04b94cac8db11b78fc2390c19
#
_cell.length_a   1.000
_cell.length_b   1.000
_cell.length_c   1.000
_cell.angle_alpha   90.00
_cell.angle_beta   90.00
_cell.angle_gamma   90.00
#
_symmetry.space_group_name_H-M   'P 1'
#
loop_
_entity.id
_entity.type
_entity.pdbx_description
1 polymer ?
#
loop_
_entity_poly.entity_id
_entity_poly.type
_entity_poly.pdbx_seq_one_letter_code
_entity_poly.pdbx_strand_id
1 'polypeptide(L)'
;MDALALQAERVYPIASRCGVFAKSDIQPLLNQGASKADISASIFQAVVDQTVSGLAQGRRIKGKVLFLGGPLYFLKGLRRAFQKTLALDDEHAVFPETAPCFMSIGAAIYAAQEREEPLEELRARLAVVPDGENITVGEPLFADRAEYDAFIARHMRSDLRFADIHTYS
;
A
#
# COMPACT_ATOMS: atom_id res chain seq x y z
N MET A 1 -4.42 -10.06 13.97
CA MET A 1 -3.13 -10.21 13.27
C MET A 1 -1.98 -9.69 14.14
N ASP A 2 -1.99 -8.45 14.62
CA ASP A 2 -0.90 -7.86 15.41
C ASP A 2 -0.57 -8.64 16.69
N ALA A 3 -1.57 -8.92 17.53
CA ALA A 3 -1.38 -9.71 18.76
C ALA A 3 -0.86 -11.15 18.50
N LEU A 4 -1.20 -11.73 17.34
CA LEU A 4 -0.67 -13.02 16.94
C LEU A 4 0.81 -12.91 16.54
N ALA A 5 1.17 -11.91 15.79
CA ALA A 5 2.56 -11.71 15.35
C ALA A 5 3.54 -11.56 16.53
N LEU A 6 3.07 -11.02 17.66
CA LEU A 6 3.88 -10.90 18.87
C LEU A 6 4.15 -12.25 19.57
N GLN A 7 3.35 -13.28 19.25
CA GLN A 7 3.48 -14.64 19.82
C GLN A 7 4.22 -15.60 18.88
N ALA A 8 4.71 -15.12 17.75
CA ALA A 8 5.38 -15.93 16.75
C ALA A 8 6.73 -16.45 17.25
N GLU A 9 6.98 -17.72 16.97
CA GLU A 9 8.25 -18.39 17.23
C GLU A 9 9.16 -18.41 15.99
N ARG A 10 8.54 -18.40 14.81
CA ARG A 10 9.24 -18.47 13.51
C ARG A 10 8.77 -17.40 12.55
N VAL A 11 9.68 -17.00 11.66
CA VAL A 11 9.40 -16.10 10.54
C VAL A 11 9.83 -16.81 9.28
N TYR A 12 8.88 -16.95 8.35
CA TYR A 12 9.10 -17.58 7.04
C TYR A 12 9.33 -16.52 5.96
N PRO A 13 10.15 -16.81 4.96
CA PRO A 13 10.26 -15.92 3.81
C PRO A 13 8.94 -15.92 3.01
N ILE A 14 8.37 -14.75 2.83
CA ILE A 14 7.17 -14.51 2.03
C ILE A 14 7.52 -13.46 1.00
N ALA A 15 7.11 -13.68 -0.26
CA ALA A 15 7.34 -12.70 -1.32
C ALA A 15 6.58 -11.39 -1.01
N SER A 16 7.35 -10.30 -0.94
CA SER A 16 6.86 -8.97 -0.56
C SER A 16 6.49 -8.10 -1.76
N ARG A 17 5.87 -8.66 -2.80
CA ARG A 17 5.53 -7.90 -4.02
C ARG A 17 4.09 -7.42 -4.02
N CYS A 18 3.15 -8.35 -3.92
CA CYS A 18 1.72 -8.00 -3.83
C CYS A 18 0.96 -9.11 -3.10
N GLY A 19 -0.28 -8.82 -2.70
CA GLY A 19 -1.10 -9.76 -1.94
C GLY A 19 -1.37 -11.10 -2.65
N VAL A 20 -1.34 -11.15 -3.98
CA VAL A 20 -1.51 -12.38 -4.75
C VAL A 20 -0.32 -13.31 -4.55
N PHE A 21 0.91 -12.82 -4.74
CA PHE A 21 2.12 -13.61 -4.51
C PHE A 21 2.31 -13.98 -3.05
N ALA A 22 2.01 -13.08 -2.13
CA ALA A 22 2.03 -13.40 -0.70
C ALA A 22 1.07 -14.56 -0.37
N LYS A 23 -0.13 -14.59 -0.96
CA LYS A 23 -1.09 -15.68 -0.78
C LYS A 23 -0.57 -17.01 -1.31
N SER A 24 0.11 -17.01 -2.44
CA SER A 24 0.71 -18.21 -3.02
C SER A 24 1.81 -18.80 -2.13
N ASP A 25 2.57 -17.95 -1.43
CA ASP A 25 3.61 -18.40 -0.51
C ASP A 25 3.02 -18.87 0.84
N ILE A 26 1.97 -18.21 1.31
CA ILE A 26 1.33 -18.51 2.59
C ILE A 26 0.60 -19.86 2.55
N GLN A 27 -0.06 -20.20 1.45
CA GLN A 27 -0.86 -21.41 1.38
C GLN A 27 -0.05 -22.70 1.60
N PRO A 28 1.11 -22.91 0.98
CA PRO A 28 1.97 -24.05 1.27
C PRO A 28 2.44 -24.10 2.73
N LEU A 29 2.76 -22.95 3.34
CA LEU A 29 3.18 -22.88 4.74
C LEU A 29 2.06 -23.33 5.69
N LEU A 30 0.82 -22.91 5.44
CA LEU A 30 -0.35 -23.36 6.19
C LEU A 30 -0.58 -24.86 6.05
N ASN A 31 -0.43 -25.40 4.82
CA ASN A 31 -0.56 -26.85 4.57
C ASN A 31 0.53 -27.67 5.28
N GLN A 32 1.69 -27.07 5.53
CA GLN A 32 2.79 -27.66 6.29
C GLN A 32 2.64 -27.49 7.83
N GLY A 33 1.53 -26.88 8.27
CA GLY A 33 1.24 -26.70 9.70
C GLY A 33 1.85 -25.45 10.33
N ALA A 34 2.26 -24.46 9.55
CA ALA A 34 2.71 -23.19 10.09
C ALA A 34 1.61 -22.51 10.90
N SER A 35 1.97 -21.99 12.09
CA SER A 35 1.01 -21.35 12.97
C SER A 35 0.51 -20.03 12.40
N LYS A 36 -0.71 -19.62 12.75
CA LYS A 36 -1.23 -18.29 12.41
C LYS A 36 -0.37 -17.15 12.97
N ALA A 37 0.29 -17.39 14.11
CA ALA A 37 1.21 -16.45 14.74
C ALA A 37 2.44 -16.24 13.85
N ASP A 38 3.07 -17.32 13.41
CA ASP A 38 4.25 -17.28 12.55
C ASP A 38 3.95 -16.67 11.20
N ILE A 39 2.82 -17.02 10.59
CA ILE A 39 2.36 -16.38 9.32
C ILE A 39 2.14 -14.89 9.51
N SER A 40 1.52 -14.46 10.62
CA SER A 40 1.30 -13.03 10.89
C SER A 40 2.62 -12.26 11.03
N ALA A 41 3.61 -12.81 11.71
CA ALA A 41 4.93 -12.20 11.83
C ALA A 41 5.69 -12.22 10.49
N SER A 42 5.55 -13.28 9.71
CA SER A 42 6.16 -13.40 8.38
C SER A 42 5.63 -12.36 7.39
N ILE A 43 4.32 -12.07 7.45
CA ILE A 43 3.72 -10.99 6.65
C ILE A 43 4.28 -9.63 7.07
N PHE A 44 4.41 -9.35 8.38
CA PHE A 44 5.03 -8.10 8.82
C PHE A 44 6.49 -8.00 8.39
N GLN A 45 7.24 -9.09 8.47
CA GLN A 45 8.63 -9.12 7.99
C GLN A 45 8.70 -8.82 6.50
N ALA A 46 7.84 -9.42 5.68
CA ALA A 46 7.78 -9.15 4.25
C ALA A 46 7.50 -7.67 3.93
N VAL A 47 6.60 -7.03 4.69
CA VAL A 47 6.32 -5.58 4.57
C VAL A 47 7.56 -4.76 4.93
N VAL A 48 8.25 -5.12 6.00
CA VAL A 48 9.48 -4.43 6.44
C VAL A 48 10.57 -4.56 5.38
N ASP A 49 10.81 -5.77 4.88
CA ASP A 49 11.84 -6.02 3.87
C ASP A 49 11.58 -5.24 2.58
N GLN A 50 10.33 -5.20 2.13
CA GLN A 50 9.93 -4.39 0.98
C GLN A 50 10.15 -2.90 1.22
N THR A 51 9.72 -2.40 2.39
CA THR A 51 9.83 -0.99 2.75
C THR A 51 11.29 -0.56 2.85
N VAL A 52 12.10 -1.32 3.58
CA VAL A 52 13.52 -1.03 3.76
C VAL A 52 14.26 -1.10 2.43
N SER A 53 14.04 -2.13 1.63
CA SER A 53 14.67 -2.27 0.32
C SER A 53 14.29 -1.12 -0.63
N GLY A 54 13.02 -0.73 -0.65
CA GLY A 54 12.52 0.35 -1.50
C GLY A 54 13.02 1.73 -1.09
N LEU A 55 13.05 2.03 0.20
CA LEU A 55 13.44 3.36 0.71
C LEU A 55 14.96 3.51 0.86
N ALA A 56 15.63 2.49 1.37
CA ALA A 56 17.06 2.57 1.63
C ALA A 56 17.91 2.48 0.36
N GLN A 57 17.44 1.78 -0.66
CA GLN A 57 18.16 1.63 -1.95
C GLN A 57 19.64 1.26 -1.75
N GLY A 58 19.92 0.32 -0.85
CA GLY A 58 21.27 -0.11 -0.51
C GLY A 58 22.01 0.81 0.48
N ARG A 59 21.45 1.92 0.89
CA ARG A 59 22.05 2.80 1.91
C ARG A 59 21.77 2.27 3.31
N ARG A 60 22.72 2.48 4.22
CA ARG A 60 22.50 2.16 5.64
C ARG A 60 21.62 3.22 6.31
N ILE A 61 20.53 2.79 6.92
CA ILE A 61 19.73 3.64 7.81
C ILE A 61 20.48 3.74 9.14
N LYS A 62 20.80 4.94 9.57
CA LYS A 62 21.60 5.22 10.78
C LYS A 62 20.97 6.32 11.61
N GLY A 63 21.29 6.35 12.91
CA GLY A 63 20.81 7.35 13.85
C GLY A 63 19.40 7.09 14.33
N LYS A 64 18.73 8.10 14.84
CA LYS A 64 17.36 8.02 15.34
C LYS A 64 16.39 7.89 14.16
N VAL A 65 15.60 6.84 14.16
CA VAL A 65 14.59 6.58 13.14
C VAL A 65 13.21 6.89 13.72
N LEU A 66 12.54 7.83 13.09
CA LEU A 66 11.21 8.27 13.48
C LEU A 66 10.16 7.47 12.69
N PHE A 67 9.32 6.75 13.39
CA PHE A 67 8.26 5.93 12.81
C PHE A 67 6.93 6.66 12.87
N LEU A 68 6.38 7.03 11.72
CA LEU A 68 5.17 7.84 11.60
C LEU A 68 4.05 7.09 10.89
N GLY A 69 2.82 7.60 11.05
CA GLY A 69 1.63 7.08 10.39
C GLY A 69 0.89 6.00 11.17
N GLY A 70 -0.36 5.75 10.74
CA GLY A 70 -1.29 4.87 11.45
C GLY A 70 -0.80 3.43 11.62
N PRO A 71 -0.34 2.74 10.57
CA PRO A 71 0.12 1.34 10.70
C PRO A 71 1.21 1.18 11.75
N LEU A 72 2.21 2.05 11.76
CA LEU A 72 3.30 2.02 12.73
C LEU A 72 2.89 2.51 14.12
N TYR A 73 1.82 3.27 14.22
CA TYR A 73 1.26 3.67 15.50
C TYR A 73 0.48 2.52 16.15
N PHE A 74 -0.36 1.81 15.40
CA PHE A 74 -1.27 0.80 15.95
C PHE A 74 -0.67 -0.61 16.01
N LEU A 75 0.24 -0.97 15.10
CA LEU A 75 0.73 -2.35 14.95
C LEU A 75 2.08 -2.54 15.66
N LYS A 76 2.04 -3.04 16.89
CA LYS A 76 3.24 -3.30 17.72
C LYS A 76 4.13 -4.38 17.12
N GLY A 77 3.54 -5.42 16.52
CA GLY A 77 4.27 -6.47 15.83
C GLY A 77 5.06 -5.97 14.64
N LEU A 78 4.46 -5.02 13.88
CA LEU A 78 5.15 -4.35 12.77
C LEU A 78 6.32 -3.48 13.26
N ARG A 79 6.13 -2.71 14.34
CA ARG A 79 7.22 -1.94 14.98
C ARG A 79 8.39 -2.85 15.35
N ARG A 80 8.09 -3.97 16.02
CA ARG A 80 9.10 -4.96 16.44
C ARG A 80 9.87 -5.52 15.25
N ALA A 81 9.20 -5.81 14.15
CA ALA A 81 9.84 -6.27 12.92
C ALA A 81 10.80 -5.21 12.33
N PHE A 82 10.40 -3.93 12.29
CA PHE A 82 11.28 -2.83 11.88
C PHE A 82 12.49 -2.67 12.80
N GLN A 83 12.29 -2.63 14.12
CA GLN A 83 13.37 -2.50 15.08
C GLN A 83 14.40 -3.63 14.92
N LYS A 84 13.93 -4.87 14.78
CA LYS A 84 14.79 -6.04 14.57
C LYS A 84 15.56 -5.97 13.26
N THR A 85 14.89 -5.64 12.15
CA THR A 85 15.51 -5.60 10.81
C THR A 85 16.55 -4.49 10.70
N LEU A 86 16.28 -3.32 11.31
CA LEU A 86 17.18 -2.18 11.30
C LEU A 86 18.20 -2.20 12.45
N ALA A 87 18.15 -3.23 13.31
CA ALA A 87 18.98 -3.36 14.51
C ALA A 87 18.96 -2.09 15.39
N LEU A 88 17.75 -1.53 15.60
CA LEU A 88 17.54 -0.33 16.41
C LEU A 88 17.22 -0.74 17.85
N ASP A 89 17.87 -0.08 18.79
CA ASP A 89 17.50 -0.11 20.21
C ASP A 89 16.37 0.90 20.51
N ASP A 90 15.92 0.95 21.75
CA ASP A 90 14.80 1.81 22.18
C ASP A 90 15.16 3.32 22.15
N GLU A 91 16.44 3.68 22.14
CA GLU A 91 16.87 5.07 22.00
C GLU A 91 16.81 5.53 20.55
N HIS A 92 17.09 4.63 19.62
CA HIS A 92 17.14 4.93 18.18
C HIS A 92 15.82 4.71 17.46
N ALA A 93 14.90 3.91 18.02
CA ALA A 93 13.57 3.69 17.47
C ALA A 93 12.54 4.61 18.14
N VAL A 94 12.17 5.70 17.47
CA VAL A 94 11.28 6.73 18.04
C VAL A 94 9.86 6.56 17.52
N PHE A 95 8.90 6.34 18.43
CA PHE A 95 7.47 6.17 18.15
C PHE A 95 6.65 7.26 18.86
N PRO A 96 6.47 8.44 18.26
CA PRO A 96 5.73 9.52 18.90
C PRO A 96 4.25 9.16 19.12
N GLU A 97 3.68 9.62 20.23
CA GLU A 97 2.23 9.46 20.48
C GLU A 97 1.37 10.17 19.43
N THR A 98 1.88 11.27 18.87
CA THR A 98 1.22 12.03 17.81
C THR A 98 1.53 11.52 16.40
N ALA A 99 2.19 10.38 16.25
CA ALA A 99 2.60 9.83 14.95
C ALA A 99 1.49 9.80 13.88
N PRO A 100 0.21 9.52 14.17
CA PRO A 100 -0.87 9.57 13.18
C PRO A 100 -1.16 10.98 12.65
N CYS A 101 -0.84 12.01 13.44
CA CYS A 101 -1.17 13.40 13.14
C CYS A 101 0.00 14.19 12.52
N PHE A 102 1.18 13.59 12.35
CA PHE A 102 2.37 14.31 11.88
C PHE A 102 2.18 15.00 10.52
N MET A 103 1.46 14.37 9.60
CA MET A 103 1.14 14.99 8.29
C MET A 103 0.28 16.24 8.46
N SER A 104 -0.74 16.18 9.31
CA SER A 104 -1.61 17.32 9.59
C SER A 104 -0.88 18.42 10.35
N ILE A 105 0.00 18.07 11.30
CA ILE A 105 0.85 19.01 12.01
C ILE A 105 1.80 19.71 11.04
N GLY A 106 2.46 18.95 10.16
CA GLY A 106 3.34 19.48 9.14
C GLY A 106 2.61 20.43 8.18
N ALA A 107 1.41 20.04 7.73
CA ALA A 107 0.57 20.88 6.88
C ALA A 107 0.16 22.18 7.59
N ALA A 108 -0.19 22.11 8.88
CA ALA A 108 -0.55 23.31 9.66
C ALA A 108 0.66 24.26 9.86
N ILE A 109 1.83 23.71 10.13
CA ILE A 109 3.08 24.52 10.26
C ILE A 109 3.42 25.17 8.91
N TYR A 110 3.29 24.44 7.82
CA TYR A 110 3.53 24.97 6.48
C TYR A 110 2.51 26.05 6.12
N ALA A 111 1.22 25.80 6.34
CA ALA A 111 0.15 26.75 6.06
C ALA A 111 0.30 28.07 6.84
N ALA A 112 0.86 28.02 8.07
CA ALA A 112 1.13 29.23 8.85
C ALA A 112 2.20 30.16 8.24
N GLN A 113 2.98 29.66 7.29
CA GLN A 113 4.02 30.42 6.55
C GLN A 113 3.52 30.92 5.19
N GLU A 114 2.37 30.42 4.75
CA GLU A 114 1.77 30.77 3.47
C GLU A 114 0.78 31.95 3.62
N ARG A 115 0.47 32.57 2.48
CA ARG A 115 -0.53 33.65 2.45
C ARG A 115 -1.92 33.09 2.75
N GLU A 116 -2.67 33.80 3.60
CA GLU A 116 -4.10 33.52 3.79
C GLU A 116 -4.86 33.76 2.48
N GLU A 117 -5.65 32.76 2.07
CA GLU A 117 -6.46 32.80 0.88
C GLU A 117 -7.95 32.71 1.27
N PRO A 118 -8.80 33.64 0.84
CA PRO A 118 -10.23 33.57 1.09
C PRO A 118 -10.86 32.31 0.45
N LEU A 119 -11.79 31.68 1.17
CA LEU A 119 -12.47 30.46 0.70
C LEU A 119 -13.12 30.62 -0.68
N GLU A 120 -13.67 31.81 -0.96
CA GLU A 120 -14.30 32.09 -2.26
C GLU A 120 -13.28 32.15 -3.41
N GLU A 121 -12.09 32.65 -3.16
CA GLU A 121 -10.99 32.65 -4.12
C GLU A 121 -10.52 31.21 -4.44
N LEU A 122 -10.39 30.39 -3.38
CA LEU A 122 -10.07 28.96 -3.52
C LEU A 122 -11.16 28.22 -4.32
N ARG A 123 -12.43 28.48 -4.04
CA ARG A 123 -13.56 27.89 -4.79
C ARG A 123 -13.55 28.31 -6.25
N ALA A 124 -13.30 29.58 -6.54
CA ALA A 124 -13.22 30.07 -7.90
C ALA A 124 -12.09 29.38 -8.68
N ARG A 125 -10.93 29.20 -8.06
CA ARG A 125 -9.80 28.48 -8.68
C ARG A 125 -10.08 27.01 -8.92
N LEU A 126 -10.75 26.33 -7.99
CA LEU A 126 -11.14 24.92 -8.13
C LEU A 126 -12.25 24.72 -9.17
N ALA A 127 -13.08 25.74 -9.42
CA ALA A 127 -14.10 25.70 -10.47
C ALA A 127 -13.51 25.85 -11.89
N VAL A 128 -12.34 26.43 -12.01
CA VAL A 128 -11.59 26.48 -13.27
C VAL A 128 -10.91 25.12 -13.43
N VAL A 129 -11.53 24.23 -14.20
CA VAL A 129 -10.85 23.00 -14.66
C VAL A 129 -9.69 23.48 -15.55
N PRO A 130 -8.43 23.23 -15.22
CA PRO A 130 -7.34 23.56 -16.12
C PRO A 130 -7.61 22.85 -17.44
N ASP A 131 -7.69 23.62 -18.54
CA ASP A 131 -7.57 23.02 -19.86
C ASP A 131 -6.31 22.18 -19.83
N GLY A 132 -6.45 20.89 -20.09
CA GLY A 132 -5.39 19.90 -19.88
C GLY A 132 -4.20 20.10 -20.85
N GLU A 133 -3.55 21.24 -20.80
CA GLU A 133 -2.41 21.59 -21.65
C GLU A 133 -1.23 20.62 -21.57
N ASN A 134 -1.23 19.69 -20.62
CA ASN A 134 -0.15 18.70 -20.45
C ASN A 134 -0.60 17.24 -20.58
N ILE A 135 -1.86 16.99 -20.89
CA ILE A 135 -2.33 15.64 -21.18
C ILE A 135 -2.50 15.56 -22.69
N THR A 136 -1.57 14.92 -23.38
CA THR A 136 -1.80 14.49 -24.76
C THR A 136 -2.94 13.49 -24.70
N VAL A 137 -4.15 13.98 -24.83
CA VAL A 137 -5.33 13.13 -24.99
C VAL A 137 -5.14 12.43 -26.32
N GLY A 138 -4.88 11.13 -26.29
CA GLY A 138 -4.87 10.32 -27.50
C GLY A 138 -6.22 10.43 -28.22
N GLU A 139 -6.23 10.13 -29.51
CA GLU A 139 -7.47 10.05 -30.26
C GLU A 139 -8.45 9.09 -29.57
N PRO A 140 -9.75 9.39 -29.56
CA PRO A 140 -10.75 8.50 -29.02
C PRO A 140 -10.62 7.10 -29.64
N LEU A 141 -10.79 6.05 -28.83
CA LEU A 141 -10.75 4.65 -29.29
C LEU A 141 -11.77 4.38 -30.40
N PHE A 142 -12.86 5.14 -30.42
CA PHE A 142 -13.93 5.05 -31.42
C PHE A 142 -14.33 6.46 -31.85
N ALA A 143 -14.44 6.67 -33.15
CA ALA A 143 -14.84 7.97 -33.70
C ALA A 143 -16.31 8.29 -33.40
N ASP A 144 -17.17 7.26 -33.35
CA ASP A 144 -18.59 7.41 -33.06
C ASP A 144 -19.20 6.14 -32.44
N ARG A 145 -20.49 6.22 -32.16
CA ARG A 145 -21.25 5.11 -31.58
C ARG A 145 -21.35 3.93 -32.53
N ALA A 146 -21.40 4.13 -33.82
CA ALA A 146 -21.52 3.05 -34.80
C ALA A 146 -20.24 2.21 -34.85
N GLU A 147 -19.08 2.85 -34.75
CA GLU A 147 -17.79 2.14 -34.67
C GLU A 147 -17.68 1.30 -33.38
N TYR A 148 -18.12 1.84 -32.26
CA TYR A 148 -18.20 1.11 -30.97
C TYR A 148 -19.14 -0.12 -31.09
N ASP A 149 -20.33 0.06 -31.66
CA ASP A 149 -21.30 -1.03 -31.81
C ASP A 149 -20.78 -2.11 -32.77
N ALA A 150 -20.08 -1.73 -33.84
CA ALA A 150 -19.40 -2.65 -34.73
C ALA A 150 -18.26 -3.43 -34.04
N PHE A 151 -17.51 -2.76 -33.17
CA PHE A 151 -16.49 -3.40 -32.34
C PHE A 151 -17.13 -4.45 -31.41
N ILE A 152 -18.17 -4.09 -30.69
CA ILE A 152 -18.89 -4.97 -29.78
C ILE A 152 -19.44 -6.18 -30.58
N ALA A 153 -20.08 -5.96 -31.71
CA ALA A 153 -20.63 -7.04 -32.56
C ALA A 153 -19.56 -8.06 -33.01
N ARG A 154 -18.36 -7.58 -33.35
CA ARG A 154 -17.23 -8.44 -33.73
C ARG A 154 -16.66 -9.23 -32.55
N HIS A 155 -16.71 -8.69 -31.33
CA HIS A 155 -16.08 -9.29 -30.15
C HIS A 155 -17.06 -10.02 -29.25
N MET A 156 -18.36 -9.80 -29.40
CA MET A 156 -19.39 -10.60 -28.75
C MET A 156 -19.45 -12.01 -29.40
N ARG A 157 -18.79 -12.93 -28.74
CA ARG A 157 -18.88 -14.35 -29.14
C ARG A 157 -20.10 -14.96 -28.47
N SER A 158 -21.13 -15.20 -29.27
CA SER A 158 -22.37 -15.91 -28.85
C SER A 158 -22.18 -17.40 -28.57
N ASP A 159 -21.02 -17.96 -28.97
CA ASP A 159 -20.65 -19.35 -28.81
C ASP A 159 -19.85 -19.65 -27.53
N LEU A 160 -19.51 -18.61 -26.74
CA LEU A 160 -18.86 -18.79 -25.43
C LEU A 160 -19.91 -19.37 -24.45
N ARG A 161 -19.82 -20.68 -24.21
CA ARG A 161 -20.49 -21.27 -23.06
C ARG A 161 -19.71 -20.93 -21.83
N PHE A 162 -20.29 -20.13 -20.93
CA PHE A 162 -19.75 -19.95 -19.58
C PHE A 162 -19.86 -21.30 -18.88
N ALA A 163 -18.73 -21.91 -18.57
CA ALA A 163 -18.72 -23.11 -17.73
C ALA A 163 -19.20 -22.70 -16.31
N ASP A 164 -20.23 -23.38 -15.84
CA ASP A 164 -20.68 -23.24 -14.47
C ASP A 164 -19.61 -23.85 -13.57
N ILE A 165 -18.97 -22.98 -12.74
CA ILE A 165 -17.94 -23.40 -11.77
C ILE A 165 -18.43 -24.49 -10.81
N HIS A 166 -19.74 -24.61 -10.62
CA HIS A 166 -20.34 -25.61 -9.74
C HIS A 166 -20.41 -27.01 -10.38
N THR A 167 -20.11 -27.15 -11.68
CA THR A 167 -20.10 -28.44 -12.37
C THR A 167 -18.73 -29.14 -12.35
N TYR A 168 -17.70 -28.49 -11.82
CA TYR A 168 -16.40 -29.11 -11.58
C TYR A 168 -16.33 -29.60 -10.12
N SER A 169 -16.81 -30.81 -9.89
CA SER A 169 -16.61 -31.58 -8.65
C SER A 169 -15.40 -32.51 -8.78
#